data_fe00ef2663cdeab25d069eb53ac78b6b
#
_entry.id   fe00ef2663cdeab25d069eb53ac78b6b
#
_cell.length_a   1.000
_cell.length_b   1.000
_cell.length_c   1.000
_cell.angle_alpha   90.00
_cell.angle_beta   90.00
_cell.angle_gamma   90.00
#
_symmetry.space_group_name_H-M   'P 1'
#
loop_
_entity.id
_entity.type
_entity.pdbx_description
1 polymer ?
#
loop_
_entity_poly.entity_id
_entity_poly.type
_entity_poly.pdbx_seq_one_letter_code
_entity_poly.pdbx_strand_id
1 'polypeptide(L)'
;MQVVDYKGDTYPHFQTIGNASQFAIPFAKHVCSGSGYDIGCMKQEWAFPGATAIDLDFDDPWHADNLPPSLVDYIFSSHCLEHVPDWVATMNYWHEHIRDGGTLFLYLPDYSQKYWRPWNNRRHKHCLKPEFIRDYMIDKGYKNVFVSGVDLNNAFIAMGEK
;
A
#
# COMPACT_ATOMS: atom_id res chain seq x y z
N MET A 1 -9.30 17.53 -12.82
CA MET A 1 -8.83 16.92 -11.57
C MET A 1 -8.37 18.04 -10.64
N GLN A 2 -8.80 18.04 -9.37
CA GLN A 2 -8.37 19.04 -8.38
C GLN A 2 -6.92 18.76 -7.97
N VAL A 3 -6.11 19.80 -7.85
CA VAL A 3 -4.67 19.71 -7.53
C VAL A 3 -4.29 20.59 -6.34
N VAL A 4 -3.15 20.27 -5.74
CA VAL A 4 -2.53 21.04 -4.64
C VAL A 4 -1.09 21.32 -5.01
N ASP A 5 -0.66 22.56 -4.84
CA ASP A 5 0.74 22.96 -5.05
C ASP A 5 1.50 22.92 -3.73
N TYR A 6 2.70 22.31 -3.76
CA TYR A 6 3.60 22.25 -2.63
C TYR A 6 5.06 22.41 -3.08
N LYS A 7 5.73 23.46 -2.62
CA LYS A 7 7.14 23.77 -2.94
C LYS A 7 7.46 23.73 -4.45
N GLY A 8 6.50 24.19 -5.28
CA GLY A 8 6.67 24.30 -6.72
C GLY A 8 6.33 23.03 -7.51
N ASP A 9 5.89 21.96 -6.84
CA ASP A 9 5.37 20.76 -7.49
C ASP A 9 3.85 20.69 -7.32
N THR A 10 3.14 20.15 -8.31
CA THR A 10 1.69 19.99 -8.31
C THR A 10 1.31 18.54 -8.06
N TYR A 11 0.41 18.30 -7.11
CA TYR A 11 -0.05 16.97 -6.71
C TYR A 11 -1.57 16.82 -6.88
N PRO A 12 -2.07 15.62 -7.20
CA PRO A 12 -3.51 15.34 -7.16
C PRO A 12 -4.06 15.53 -5.75
N HIS A 13 -5.16 16.29 -5.62
CA HIS A 13 -5.76 16.59 -4.31
C HIS A 13 -6.10 15.33 -3.50
N PHE A 14 -6.62 14.28 -4.14
CA PHE A 14 -7.02 13.07 -3.42
C PHE A 14 -5.85 12.28 -2.81
N GLN A 15 -4.61 12.48 -3.27
CA GLN A 15 -3.44 11.96 -2.54
C GLN A 15 -3.27 12.66 -1.19
N THR A 16 -3.57 13.95 -1.12
CA THR A 16 -3.42 14.72 0.12
C THR A 16 -4.52 14.43 1.15
N ILE A 17 -5.63 13.82 0.73
CA ILE A 17 -6.72 13.39 1.61
C ILE A 17 -6.75 11.88 1.88
N GLY A 18 -5.77 11.13 1.40
CA GLY A 18 -5.63 9.70 1.68
C GLY A 18 -6.33 8.75 0.70
N ASN A 19 -6.87 9.23 -0.44
CA ASN A 19 -7.58 8.40 -1.43
C ASN A 19 -6.76 8.11 -2.69
N ALA A 20 -5.48 7.77 -2.53
CA ALA A 20 -4.61 7.42 -3.65
C ALA A 20 -4.95 6.05 -4.27
N SER A 21 -5.59 5.16 -3.51
CA SER A 21 -5.95 3.80 -3.93
C SER A 21 -6.72 3.74 -5.24
N GLN A 22 -7.54 4.74 -5.55
CA GLN A 22 -8.32 4.80 -6.78
C GLN A 22 -7.49 4.68 -8.07
N PHE A 23 -6.20 5.02 -8.04
CA PHE A 23 -5.31 4.83 -9.19
C PHE A 23 -4.83 3.40 -9.36
N ALA A 24 -4.67 2.66 -8.27
CA ALA A 24 -4.18 1.30 -8.28
C ALA A 24 -5.30 0.26 -8.43
N ILE A 25 -6.51 0.55 -7.95
CA ILE A 25 -7.66 -0.37 -7.98
C ILE A 25 -7.94 -0.94 -9.38
N PRO A 26 -7.93 -0.17 -10.49
CA PRO A 26 -8.18 -0.75 -11.81
C PRO A 26 -7.20 -1.87 -12.17
N PHE A 27 -5.92 -1.73 -11.85
CA PHE A 27 -4.94 -2.78 -12.09
C PHE A 27 -5.06 -3.93 -11.06
N ALA A 28 -5.23 -3.60 -9.79
CA ALA A 28 -5.36 -4.59 -8.72
C ALA A 28 -6.51 -5.57 -8.93
N LYS A 29 -7.62 -5.14 -9.56
CA LYS A 29 -8.77 -6.01 -9.91
C LYS A 29 -8.41 -7.16 -10.85
N HIS A 30 -7.30 -7.09 -11.57
CA HIS A 30 -6.85 -8.17 -12.46
C HIS A 30 -6.00 -9.23 -11.73
N VAL A 31 -5.47 -8.90 -10.54
CA VAL A 31 -4.52 -9.76 -9.82
C VAL A 31 -4.97 -10.13 -8.41
N CYS A 32 -5.81 -9.32 -7.78
CA CYS A 32 -6.38 -9.60 -6.46
C CYS A 32 -7.76 -10.25 -6.63
N SER A 33 -7.89 -11.51 -6.26
CA SER A 33 -9.14 -12.26 -6.35
C SER A 33 -9.31 -13.18 -5.14
N GLY A 34 -10.57 -13.50 -4.78
CA GLY A 34 -10.89 -14.30 -3.59
C GLY A 34 -11.12 -13.43 -2.36
N SER A 35 -10.77 -13.94 -1.19
CA SER A 35 -10.86 -13.22 0.09
C SER A 35 -9.62 -12.34 0.30
N GLY A 36 -9.78 -11.12 0.78
CA GLY A 36 -8.64 -10.23 0.97
C GLY A 36 -8.84 -9.15 2.02
N TYR A 37 -7.72 -8.53 2.41
CA TYR A 37 -7.69 -7.33 3.24
C TYR A 37 -7.28 -6.13 2.38
N ASP A 38 -7.90 -4.96 2.65
CA ASP A 38 -7.37 -3.66 2.25
C ASP A 38 -6.85 -2.95 3.51
N ILE A 39 -5.53 -2.86 3.62
CA ILE A 39 -4.87 -2.35 4.82
C ILE A 39 -4.49 -0.88 4.64
N GLY A 40 -5.03 -0.02 5.51
CA GLY A 40 -4.81 1.42 5.46
C GLY A 40 -5.75 2.14 4.51
N CYS A 41 -7.00 1.67 4.36
CA CYS A 41 -7.98 2.24 3.43
C CYS A 41 -8.58 3.57 3.89
N MET A 42 -8.37 3.98 5.14
CA MET A 42 -8.86 5.20 5.79
C MET A 42 -10.38 5.28 5.92
N LYS A 43 -11.15 4.82 4.92
CA LYS A 43 -12.62 4.78 4.91
C LYS A 43 -13.11 3.53 4.24
N GLN A 44 -14.22 2.97 4.73
CA GLN A 44 -14.79 1.76 4.15
C GLN A 44 -15.19 1.92 2.69
N GLU A 45 -15.72 3.08 2.31
CA GLU A 45 -16.11 3.37 0.93
C GLU A 45 -14.94 3.57 -0.04
N TRP A 46 -13.70 3.66 0.47
CA TRP A 46 -12.47 3.74 -0.34
C TRP A 46 -11.74 2.41 -0.44
N ALA A 47 -12.18 1.43 0.34
CA ALA A 47 -11.56 0.12 0.34
C ALA A 47 -11.64 -0.58 -1.02
N PHE A 48 -10.65 -1.41 -1.29
CA PHE A 48 -10.63 -2.27 -2.48
C PHE A 48 -11.92 -3.11 -2.54
N PRO A 49 -12.65 -3.09 -3.68
CA PRO A 49 -13.94 -3.76 -3.77
C PRO A 49 -13.88 -5.25 -3.44
N GLY A 50 -14.62 -5.67 -2.43
CA GLY A 50 -14.67 -7.06 -1.97
C GLY A 50 -13.65 -7.42 -0.89
N ALA A 51 -12.72 -6.54 -0.55
CA ALA A 51 -11.82 -6.73 0.57
C ALA A 51 -12.49 -6.40 1.92
N THR A 52 -11.99 -7.02 2.98
CA THR A 52 -12.24 -6.53 4.34
C THR A 52 -11.39 -5.30 4.58
N ALA A 53 -12.05 -4.18 4.87
CA ALA A 53 -11.38 -2.90 5.17
C ALA A 53 -10.71 -2.96 6.54
N ILE A 54 -9.43 -2.59 6.60
CA ILE A 54 -8.60 -2.58 7.82
C ILE A 54 -7.97 -1.18 7.96
N ASP A 55 -8.28 -0.47 9.04
CA ASP A 55 -7.68 0.84 9.32
C ASP A 55 -7.69 1.16 10.82
N LEU A 56 -6.67 1.89 11.27
CA LEU A 56 -6.56 2.37 12.66
C LEU A 56 -7.72 3.28 13.11
N ASP A 57 -8.38 3.94 12.15
CA ASP A 57 -9.46 4.89 12.42
C ASP A 57 -10.83 4.21 12.58
N PHE A 58 -10.88 2.88 12.49
CA PHE A 58 -12.11 2.10 12.70
C PHE A 58 -12.29 1.72 14.17
N ASP A 59 -13.55 1.47 14.58
CA ASP A 59 -13.89 1.08 15.96
C ASP A 59 -13.50 -0.36 16.34
N ASP A 60 -13.00 -1.16 15.37
CA ASP A 60 -12.51 -2.51 15.62
C ASP A 60 -11.01 -2.52 15.99
N PRO A 61 -10.45 -3.63 16.50
CA PRO A 61 -9.05 -3.69 16.94
C PRO A 61 -8.06 -3.91 15.79
N TRP A 62 -8.51 -3.98 14.53
CA TRP A 62 -7.67 -4.41 13.41
C TRP A 62 -6.95 -3.24 12.76
N HIS A 63 -5.66 -3.42 12.52
CA HIS A 63 -4.79 -2.44 11.86
C HIS A 63 -3.58 -3.14 11.23
N ALA A 64 -2.67 -2.39 10.62
CA ALA A 64 -1.55 -2.93 9.86
C ALA A 64 -0.69 -3.98 10.61
N ASP A 65 -0.53 -3.83 11.92
CA ASP A 65 0.27 -4.73 12.77
C ASP A 65 -0.60 -5.65 13.65
N ASN A 66 -1.92 -5.68 13.42
CA ASN A 66 -2.87 -6.55 14.12
C ASN A 66 -4.03 -6.89 13.19
N LEU A 67 -3.86 -7.92 12.37
CA LEU A 67 -4.88 -8.39 11.40
C LEU A 67 -5.79 -9.45 12.03
N PRO A 68 -7.03 -9.63 11.49
CA PRO A 68 -7.85 -10.77 11.85
C PRO A 68 -7.09 -12.10 11.63
N PRO A 69 -7.34 -13.14 12.44
CA PRO A 69 -6.52 -14.37 12.42
C PRO A 69 -6.71 -15.26 11.20
N SER A 70 -7.46 -14.82 10.20
CA SER A 70 -7.74 -15.59 8.98
C SER A 70 -6.66 -15.37 7.93
N LEU A 71 -6.28 -16.46 7.24
CA LEU A 71 -5.49 -16.35 6.02
C LEU A 71 -6.38 -15.86 4.86
N VAL A 72 -5.82 -15.01 4.02
CA VAL A 72 -6.50 -14.44 2.85
C VAL A 72 -5.80 -14.78 1.54
N ASP A 73 -6.52 -14.65 0.42
CA ASP A 73 -5.97 -14.89 -0.92
C ASP A 73 -5.18 -13.70 -1.42
N TYR A 74 -5.45 -12.50 -0.88
CA TYR A 74 -4.63 -11.31 -1.18
C TYR A 74 -4.61 -10.30 -0.03
N ILE A 75 -3.54 -9.51 0.02
CA ILE A 75 -3.49 -8.24 0.75
C ILE A 75 -3.27 -7.13 -0.28
N PHE A 76 -4.17 -6.17 -0.27
CA PHE A 76 -4.04 -4.90 -0.98
C PHE A 76 -3.72 -3.81 0.04
N SER A 77 -2.78 -2.93 -0.27
CA SER A 77 -2.48 -1.77 0.57
C SER A 77 -2.01 -0.59 -0.27
N SER A 78 -2.58 0.57 -0.02
CA SER A 78 -2.24 1.79 -0.74
C SER A 78 -1.87 2.90 0.23
N HIS A 79 -0.64 3.45 0.11
CA HIS A 79 -0.17 4.56 0.93
C HIS A 79 -0.35 4.33 2.44
N CYS A 80 0.03 3.14 2.92
CA CYS A 80 -0.03 2.74 4.34
C CYS A 80 1.36 2.39 4.88
N LEU A 81 2.16 1.64 4.12
CA LEU A 81 3.42 1.06 4.59
C LEU A 81 4.45 2.13 5.01
N GLU A 82 4.41 3.31 4.42
CA GLU A 82 5.26 4.44 4.78
C GLU A 82 4.94 5.04 6.16
N HIS A 83 3.79 4.71 6.73
CA HIS A 83 3.33 5.20 8.05
C HIS A 83 3.70 4.27 9.21
N VAL A 84 3.93 2.98 8.94
CA VAL A 84 4.21 2.00 10.00
C VAL A 84 5.59 2.23 10.64
N PRO A 85 5.80 1.83 11.89
CA PRO A 85 7.09 2.01 12.57
C PRO A 85 8.24 1.26 11.90
N ASP A 86 8.00 0.02 11.47
CA ASP A 86 8.97 -0.88 10.84
C ASP A 86 8.30 -1.59 9.66
N TRP A 87 8.54 -1.08 8.45
CA TRP A 87 7.91 -1.61 7.25
C TRP A 87 8.35 -3.05 6.91
N VAL A 88 9.57 -3.45 7.31
CA VAL A 88 10.06 -4.82 7.09
C VAL A 88 9.33 -5.80 8.01
N ALA A 89 9.20 -5.46 9.29
CA ALA A 89 8.45 -6.28 10.23
C ALA A 89 6.97 -6.39 9.82
N THR A 90 6.35 -5.27 9.41
CA THR A 90 4.95 -5.24 8.93
C THR A 90 4.78 -6.11 7.67
N MET A 91 5.67 -6.02 6.68
CA MET A 91 5.60 -6.88 5.49
C MET A 91 5.82 -8.36 5.80
N ASN A 92 6.71 -8.70 6.76
CA ASN A 92 6.85 -10.07 7.25
C ASN A 92 5.55 -10.58 7.87
N TYR A 93 4.90 -9.75 8.70
CA TYR A 93 3.63 -10.07 9.34
C TYR A 93 2.51 -10.26 8.31
N TRP A 94 2.40 -9.39 7.31
CA TRP A 94 1.42 -9.54 6.22
C TRP A 94 1.66 -10.81 5.40
N HIS A 95 2.93 -11.16 5.13
CA HIS A 95 3.27 -12.40 4.44
C HIS A 95 2.69 -13.62 5.14
N GLU A 96 2.73 -13.68 6.48
CA GLU A 96 2.17 -14.80 7.26
C GLU A 96 0.64 -14.90 7.14
N HIS A 97 -0.06 -13.80 6.80
CA HIS A 97 -1.52 -13.75 6.64
C HIS A 97 -1.99 -14.05 5.21
N ILE A 98 -1.08 -14.17 4.25
CA ILE A 98 -1.41 -14.55 2.87
C ILE A 98 -1.30 -16.07 2.74
N ARG A 99 -2.27 -16.73 2.07
CA ARG A 99 -2.18 -18.14 1.71
C ARG A 99 -1.07 -18.38 0.70
N ASP A 100 -0.56 -19.62 0.63
CA ASP A 100 0.36 -20.03 -0.43
C ASP A 100 -0.32 -19.84 -1.79
N GLY A 101 0.37 -19.19 -2.73
CA GLY A 101 -0.17 -18.76 -4.02
C GLY A 101 -1.00 -17.48 -3.98
N GLY A 102 -1.18 -16.86 -2.81
CA GLY A 102 -1.87 -15.59 -2.67
C GLY A 102 -1.00 -14.39 -3.02
N THR A 103 -1.62 -13.24 -3.20
CA THR A 103 -0.99 -12.02 -3.75
C THR A 103 -0.81 -10.95 -2.68
N LEU A 104 0.41 -10.39 -2.57
CA LEU A 104 0.64 -9.09 -1.94
C LEU A 104 0.65 -8.01 -3.03
N PHE A 105 -0.22 -7.00 -2.90
CA PHE A 105 -0.30 -5.86 -3.80
C PHE A 105 -0.15 -4.56 -3.04
N LEU A 106 0.85 -3.77 -3.43
CA LEU A 106 1.18 -2.49 -2.81
C LEU A 106 1.11 -1.36 -3.84
N TYR A 107 0.59 -0.21 -3.42
CA TYR A 107 0.69 1.05 -4.15
C TYR A 107 1.30 2.10 -3.20
N LEU A 108 2.53 2.52 -3.48
CA LEU A 108 3.36 3.25 -2.53
C LEU A 108 3.86 4.58 -3.10
N PRO A 109 3.97 5.64 -2.28
CA PRO A 109 4.57 6.89 -2.69
C PRO A 109 6.08 6.71 -2.93
N ASP A 110 6.57 7.21 -4.05
CA ASP A 110 8.01 7.22 -4.32
C ASP A 110 8.70 8.39 -3.60
N TYR A 111 10.00 8.25 -3.37
CA TYR A 111 10.85 9.29 -2.79
C TYR A 111 10.79 10.64 -3.54
N SER A 112 10.49 10.63 -4.84
CA SER A 112 10.31 11.85 -5.64
C SER A 112 9.16 12.73 -5.14
N GLN A 113 8.18 12.17 -4.42
CA GLN A 113 7.11 12.94 -3.79
C GLN A 113 7.62 13.80 -2.63
N LYS A 114 8.05 15.02 -2.91
CA LYS A 114 8.59 15.94 -1.91
C LYS A 114 7.59 16.23 -0.78
N TYR A 115 6.32 16.36 -1.09
CA TYR A 115 5.25 16.62 -0.13
C TYR A 115 5.22 15.60 1.00
N TRP A 116 5.43 14.32 0.68
CA TRP A 116 5.29 13.21 1.62
C TRP A 116 6.60 12.76 2.29
N ARG A 117 7.73 13.41 2.00
CA ARG A 117 8.99 13.07 2.68
C ARG A 117 8.88 13.30 4.19
N PRO A 118 9.46 12.46 5.04
CA PRO A 118 9.31 12.53 6.51
C PRO A 118 9.64 13.90 7.14
N TRP A 119 10.55 14.66 6.54
CA TRP A 119 10.88 16.02 7.02
C TRP A 119 9.89 17.09 6.57
N ASN A 120 9.05 16.81 5.59
CA ASN A 120 7.96 17.68 5.15
C ASN A 120 6.61 17.25 5.73
N ASN A 121 6.41 15.93 5.95
CA ASN A 121 5.22 15.37 6.55
C ASN A 121 5.59 14.28 7.57
N ARG A 122 5.42 14.58 8.85
CA ARG A 122 5.82 13.70 9.96
C ARG A 122 4.97 12.43 10.10
N ARG A 123 3.88 12.30 9.37
CA ARG A 123 3.08 11.06 9.32
C ARG A 123 3.80 9.98 8.53
N HIS A 124 4.58 10.34 7.49
CA HIS A 124 5.45 9.42 6.77
C HIS A 124 6.73 9.18 7.56
N LYS A 125 7.04 7.93 7.84
CA LYS A 125 8.23 7.53 8.60
C LYS A 125 9.35 7.04 7.69
N HIS A 126 8.99 6.58 6.47
CA HIS A 126 9.92 5.97 5.52
C HIS A 126 9.88 6.66 4.16
N CYS A 127 11.03 6.67 3.50
CA CYS A 127 11.18 7.02 2.08
C CYS A 127 11.35 5.73 1.29
N LEU A 128 10.23 5.17 0.81
CA LEU A 128 10.24 3.93 0.06
C LEU A 128 10.64 4.19 -1.40
N LYS A 129 11.29 3.20 -2.00
CA LYS A 129 11.67 3.17 -3.40
C LYS A 129 11.31 1.85 -4.05
N PRO A 130 11.03 1.84 -5.36
CA PRO A 130 10.72 0.61 -6.10
C PRO A 130 11.72 -0.52 -5.86
N GLU A 131 13.02 -0.21 -5.88
CA GLU A 131 14.10 -1.18 -5.72
C GLU A 131 14.09 -1.85 -4.34
N PHE A 132 13.80 -1.10 -3.28
CA PHE A 132 13.79 -1.64 -1.91
C PHE A 132 12.69 -2.69 -1.75
N ILE A 133 11.50 -2.39 -2.26
CA ILE A 133 10.34 -3.30 -2.18
C ILE A 133 10.55 -4.53 -3.06
N ARG A 134 11.08 -4.32 -4.30
CA ARG A 134 11.41 -5.42 -5.21
C ARG A 134 12.41 -6.40 -4.56
N ASP A 135 13.52 -5.88 -4.07
CA ASP A 135 14.60 -6.70 -3.53
C ASP A 135 14.12 -7.43 -2.26
N TYR A 136 13.35 -6.76 -1.39
CA TYR A 136 12.72 -7.41 -0.25
C TYR A 136 11.79 -8.57 -0.68
N MET A 137 10.91 -8.35 -1.66
CA MET A 137 9.98 -9.40 -2.13
C MET A 137 10.75 -10.62 -2.68
N ILE A 138 11.80 -10.38 -3.47
CA ILE A 138 12.65 -11.44 -4.02
C ILE A 138 13.35 -12.22 -2.88
N ASP A 139 13.97 -11.52 -1.95
CA ASP A 139 14.68 -12.13 -0.82
C ASP A 139 13.74 -12.90 0.10
N LYS A 140 12.49 -12.43 0.26
CA LYS A 140 11.45 -13.12 1.03
C LYS A 140 10.91 -14.37 0.33
N GLY A 141 11.15 -14.52 -0.97
CA GLY A 141 10.74 -15.69 -1.75
C GLY A 141 9.42 -15.53 -2.51
N TYR A 142 8.91 -14.30 -2.65
CA TYR A 142 7.77 -14.04 -3.54
C TYR A 142 8.12 -14.43 -4.98
N LYS A 143 7.16 -15.03 -5.68
CA LYS A 143 7.23 -15.37 -7.10
C LYS A 143 6.55 -14.29 -7.94
N ASN A 144 6.83 -14.26 -9.23
CA ASN A 144 6.20 -13.34 -10.18
C ASN A 144 6.24 -11.87 -9.71
N VAL A 145 7.35 -11.49 -9.06
CA VAL A 145 7.51 -10.12 -8.52
C VAL A 145 7.49 -9.12 -9.66
N PHE A 146 6.54 -8.18 -9.59
CA PHE A 146 6.43 -7.06 -10.51
C PHE A 146 6.51 -5.75 -9.74
N VAL A 147 7.34 -4.83 -10.20
CA VAL A 147 7.40 -3.47 -9.68
C VAL A 147 7.38 -2.49 -10.84
N SER A 148 6.42 -1.59 -10.84
CA SER A 148 6.27 -0.58 -11.90
C SER A 148 7.34 0.51 -11.80
N GLY A 149 7.49 1.27 -12.89
CA GLY A 149 8.08 2.60 -12.78
C GLY A 149 7.21 3.54 -11.94
N VAL A 150 7.78 4.71 -11.61
CA VAL A 150 7.04 5.77 -10.91
C VAL A 150 6.01 6.38 -11.87
N ASP A 151 4.78 6.44 -11.46
CA ASP A 151 3.67 6.97 -12.25
C ASP A 151 3.55 8.51 -12.16
N LEU A 152 2.52 9.07 -12.84
CA LEU A 152 2.26 10.51 -12.83
C LEU A 152 1.81 11.06 -11.46
N ASN A 153 1.50 10.17 -10.51
CA ASN A 153 1.16 10.52 -9.13
C ASN A 153 2.37 10.42 -8.19
N ASN A 154 3.59 10.25 -8.75
CA ASN A 154 4.81 9.99 -8.00
C ASN A 154 4.67 8.78 -7.06
N ALA A 155 4.00 7.74 -7.52
CA ALA A 155 3.79 6.49 -6.80
C ALA A 155 4.16 5.30 -7.69
N PHE A 156 4.29 4.13 -7.12
CA PHE A 156 4.59 2.90 -7.84
C PHE A 156 3.79 1.72 -7.31
N ILE A 157 3.54 0.76 -8.19
CA ILE A 157 2.94 -0.53 -7.83
C ILE A 157 4.06 -1.54 -7.57
N ALA A 158 3.91 -2.34 -6.52
CA ALA A 158 4.70 -3.53 -6.29
C ALA A 158 3.78 -4.69 -5.94
N MET A 159 3.99 -5.86 -6.57
CA MET A 159 3.21 -7.06 -6.28
C MET A 159 4.05 -8.32 -6.42
N GLY A 160 3.63 -9.39 -5.75
CA GLY A 160 4.23 -10.71 -5.82
C GLY A 160 3.31 -11.77 -5.23
N GLU A 161 3.53 -13.02 -5.64
CA GLU A 161 2.81 -14.21 -5.17
C GLU A 161 3.63 -14.94 -4.10
N LYS A 162 3.00 -15.29 -2.98
CA LYS A 162 3.60 -16.08 -1.91
C LYS A 162 3.84 -17.54 -2.31
#